data_8aef0d80a9bbd2d1b935f75d730cb767
#
_entry.id   8aef0d80a9bbd2d1b935f75d730cb767
#
_cell.length_a   1.000
_cell.length_b   1.000
_cell.length_c   1.000
_cell.angle_alpha   90.00
_cell.angle_beta   90.00
_cell.angle_gamma   90.00
#
_symmetry.space_group_name_H-M   'P 1'
#
loop_
_entity.id
_entity.type
_entity.pdbx_description
1 polymer ?
#
loop_
_entity_poly.entity_id
_entity_poly.type
_entity_poly.pdbx_seq_one_letter_code
_entity_poly.pdbx_strand_id
1 'polypeptide(L)'
;MSIEIVFETHALSEDNERGIATGWLPGRLCARGRLNAAEMGRRRRDDGIAAVFTSDLRRAAETAEIAFGDTDVPILYDWRLRECDFGARNGSPAAEVGLDRLDYCDRPYPGGESHSQAIQRVAGLLADLPTRWAGLRVMLIGHLATYRALEHVINGLTVHELVAADFEWRAEGWEYRLG
;
A
#
# COMPACT_ATOMS: atom_id res chain seq x y z
N MET A 1 -19.78 -11.17 -9.50
CA MET A 1 -18.64 -12.05 -9.12
C MET A 1 -17.66 -11.22 -8.31
N SER A 2 -17.30 -11.70 -7.11
CA SER A 2 -16.34 -11.02 -6.24
C SER A 2 -14.91 -11.13 -6.77
N ILE A 3 -14.05 -10.21 -6.33
CA ILE A 3 -12.60 -10.26 -6.58
C ILE A 3 -11.92 -10.70 -5.28
N GLU A 4 -10.97 -11.61 -5.37
CA GLU A 4 -10.07 -11.90 -4.27
C GLU A 4 -8.86 -10.96 -4.33
N ILE A 5 -8.57 -10.28 -3.23
CA ILE A 5 -7.45 -9.35 -3.13
C ILE A 5 -6.47 -9.87 -2.09
N VAL A 6 -5.23 -10.07 -2.49
CA VAL A 6 -4.10 -10.23 -1.58
C VAL A 6 -3.43 -8.86 -1.45
N PHE A 7 -3.26 -8.36 -0.26
CA PHE A 7 -2.54 -7.12 0.00
C PHE A 7 -1.29 -7.38 0.83
N GLU A 8 -0.18 -6.84 0.39
CA GLU A 8 1.05 -6.73 1.18
C GLU A 8 1.62 -5.31 1.05
N THR A 9 2.22 -4.82 2.12
CA THR A 9 3.00 -3.58 2.05
C THR A 9 4.27 -3.82 1.24
N HIS A 10 4.83 -2.75 0.65
CA HIS A 10 6.16 -2.83 0.07
C HIS A 10 7.16 -3.40 1.09
N ALA A 11 8.23 -4.02 0.60
CA ALA A 11 9.30 -4.57 1.43
C ALA A 11 10.08 -3.46 2.16
N LEU A 12 10.93 -3.85 3.10
CA LEU A 12 11.65 -2.93 3.98
C LEU A 12 12.50 -1.93 3.18
N SER A 13 12.30 -0.64 3.42
CA SER A 13 13.05 0.44 2.80
C SER A 13 14.14 0.96 3.74
N GLU A 14 15.13 1.68 3.17
CA GLU A 14 16.14 2.38 3.96
C GLU A 14 15.53 3.40 4.92
N ASP A 15 14.45 4.07 4.49
CA ASP A 15 13.72 5.02 5.34
C ASP A 15 12.99 4.32 6.49
N ASN A 16 12.44 3.12 6.26
CA ASN A 16 11.86 2.33 7.34
C ASN A 16 12.90 1.99 8.41
N GLU A 17 14.11 1.60 8.01
CA GLU A 17 15.20 1.31 8.96
C GLU A 17 15.62 2.55 9.77
N ARG A 18 15.49 3.74 9.18
CA ARG A 18 15.80 5.02 9.83
C ARG A 18 14.65 5.64 10.61
N GLY A 19 13.46 5.02 10.58
CA GLY A 19 12.26 5.57 11.19
C GLY A 19 11.76 6.85 10.52
N ILE A 20 11.88 6.96 9.19
CA ILE A 20 11.47 8.11 8.39
C ILE A 20 10.12 7.85 7.74
N ALA A 21 9.22 8.83 7.80
CA ALA A 21 7.97 8.86 7.05
C ALA A 21 8.23 9.38 5.64
N THR A 22 8.47 8.45 4.70
CA THR A 22 8.87 8.77 3.33
C THR A 22 7.79 9.52 2.56
N GLY A 23 6.50 9.17 2.79
CA GLY A 23 5.38 9.75 2.06
C GLY A 23 5.56 9.59 0.54
N TRP A 24 5.51 10.69 -0.20
CA TRP A 24 5.67 10.69 -1.66
C TRP A 24 7.12 10.82 -2.15
N LEU A 25 8.09 10.91 -1.26
CA LEU A 25 9.49 10.85 -1.69
C LEU A 25 9.82 9.46 -2.29
N PRO A 26 10.81 9.37 -3.19
CA PRO A 26 11.09 8.12 -3.91
C PRO A 26 11.30 6.92 -2.98
N GLY A 27 12.18 7.03 -2.00
CA GLY A 27 12.58 5.92 -1.14
C GLY A 27 13.10 4.72 -1.95
N ARG A 28 13.87 3.85 -1.37
CA ARG A 28 14.33 2.61 -2.00
C ARG A 28 14.40 1.48 -1.00
N LEU A 29 14.38 0.25 -1.47
CA LEU A 29 14.56 -0.91 -0.61
C LEU A 29 16.00 -0.96 -0.08
N CYS A 30 16.14 -1.36 1.19
CA CYS A 30 17.42 -1.76 1.73
C CYS A 30 17.79 -3.19 1.26
N ALA A 31 19.01 -3.64 1.53
CA ALA A 31 19.46 -4.98 1.13
C ALA A 31 18.54 -6.09 1.67
N ARG A 32 18.13 -5.99 2.93
CA ARG A 32 17.17 -6.93 3.54
C ARG A 32 15.79 -6.85 2.89
N GLY A 33 15.35 -5.66 2.53
CA GLY A 33 14.08 -5.46 1.83
C GLY A 33 14.03 -6.16 0.48
N ARG A 34 15.12 -6.16 -0.28
CA ARG A 34 15.22 -6.92 -1.54
C ARG A 34 15.09 -8.43 -1.33
N LEU A 35 15.69 -8.96 -0.27
CA LEU A 35 15.53 -10.38 0.11
C LEU A 35 14.06 -10.68 0.50
N ASN A 36 13.43 -9.80 1.26
CA ASN A 36 12.02 -9.94 1.64
C ASN A 36 11.10 -9.89 0.41
N ALA A 37 11.38 -9.03 -0.57
CA ALA A 37 10.61 -8.96 -1.82
C ALA A 37 10.76 -10.26 -2.64
N ALA A 38 11.97 -10.81 -2.73
CA ALA A 38 12.20 -12.10 -3.39
C ALA A 38 11.47 -13.24 -2.68
N GLU A 39 11.42 -13.22 -1.36
CA GLU A 39 10.66 -14.20 -0.57
C GLU A 39 9.15 -14.06 -0.76
N MET A 40 8.63 -12.84 -0.83
CA MET A 40 7.24 -12.56 -1.20
C MET A 40 6.91 -13.22 -2.54
N GLY A 41 7.75 -13.03 -3.56
CA GLY A 41 7.57 -13.66 -4.86
C GLY A 41 7.53 -15.18 -4.79
N ARG A 42 8.44 -15.81 -4.04
CA ARG A 42 8.42 -17.28 -3.83
C ARG A 42 7.15 -17.75 -3.14
N ARG A 43 6.71 -17.06 -2.11
CA ARG A 43 5.51 -17.40 -1.34
C ARG A 43 4.23 -17.29 -2.18
N ARG A 44 4.19 -16.32 -3.11
CA ARG A 44 3.00 -15.99 -3.92
C ARG A 44 2.97 -16.63 -5.30
N ARG A 45 4.03 -17.36 -5.69
CA ARG A 45 4.18 -17.90 -7.05
C ARG A 45 3.03 -18.78 -7.51
N ASP A 46 2.47 -19.58 -6.61
CA ASP A 46 1.40 -20.55 -6.90
C ASP A 46 0.02 -20.10 -6.39
N ASP A 47 -0.13 -18.83 -6.00
CA ASP A 47 -1.37 -18.29 -5.42
C ASP A 47 -2.45 -17.99 -6.46
N GLY A 48 -2.21 -18.25 -7.75
CA GLY A 48 -3.18 -17.97 -8.82
C GLY A 48 -3.44 -16.48 -9.06
N ILE A 49 -2.45 -15.64 -8.79
CA ILE A 49 -2.55 -14.18 -8.97
C ILE A 49 -2.59 -13.86 -10.46
N ALA A 50 -3.68 -13.20 -10.90
CA ALA A 50 -3.91 -12.81 -12.29
C ALA A 50 -3.20 -11.50 -12.66
N ALA A 51 -2.99 -10.60 -11.70
CA ALA A 51 -2.26 -9.35 -11.87
C ALA A 51 -1.76 -8.82 -10.53
N VAL A 52 -0.65 -8.09 -10.57
CA VAL A 52 -0.11 -7.31 -9.45
C VAL A 52 -0.33 -5.84 -9.74
N PHE A 53 -0.98 -5.13 -8.83
CA PHE A 53 -1.08 -3.68 -8.82
C PHE A 53 -0.12 -3.13 -7.78
N THR A 54 0.66 -2.14 -8.15
CA THR A 54 1.59 -1.49 -7.23
C THR A 54 1.58 0.03 -7.41
N SER A 55 1.94 0.77 -6.37
CA SER A 55 2.18 2.19 -6.55
C SER A 55 3.47 2.42 -7.37
N ASP A 56 3.53 3.56 -8.01
CA ASP A 56 4.71 3.98 -8.77
C ASP A 56 5.84 4.57 -7.90
N LEU A 57 5.64 4.62 -6.57
CA LEU A 57 6.72 4.96 -5.65
C LEU A 57 7.78 3.86 -5.66
N ARG A 58 9.04 4.27 -5.81
CA ARG A 58 10.15 3.36 -6.09
C ARG A 58 10.21 2.14 -5.18
N ARG A 59 10.01 2.30 -3.87
CA ARG A 59 10.04 1.19 -2.90
C ARG A 59 8.98 0.12 -3.16
N ALA A 60 7.78 0.50 -3.63
CA ALA A 60 6.72 -0.43 -3.97
C ALA A 60 6.93 -1.03 -5.36
N ALA A 61 7.30 -0.22 -6.35
CA ALA A 61 7.66 -0.67 -7.69
C ALA A 61 8.81 -1.70 -7.65
N GLU A 62 9.89 -1.39 -6.95
CA GLU A 62 11.05 -2.30 -6.77
C GLU A 62 10.63 -3.61 -6.08
N THR A 63 9.72 -3.56 -5.10
CA THR A 63 9.17 -4.76 -4.46
C THR A 63 8.43 -5.64 -5.48
N ALA A 64 7.54 -5.06 -6.28
CA ALA A 64 6.77 -5.79 -7.28
C ALA A 64 7.68 -6.39 -8.37
N GLU A 65 8.66 -5.63 -8.85
CA GLU A 65 9.61 -6.07 -9.88
C GLU A 65 10.48 -7.22 -9.39
N ILE A 66 10.97 -7.19 -8.15
CA ILE A 66 11.75 -8.30 -7.57
C ILE A 66 10.87 -9.53 -7.37
N ALA A 67 9.63 -9.34 -6.89
CA ALA A 67 8.76 -10.45 -6.55
C ALA A 67 8.16 -11.16 -7.78
N PHE A 68 7.84 -10.41 -8.86
CA PHE A 68 7.07 -10.93 -9.99
C PHE A 68 7.71 -10.65 -11.37
N GLY A 69 8.81 -9.93 -11.44
CA GLY A 69 9.43 -9.53 -12.71
C GLY A 69 9.95 -10.71 -13.57
N ASP A 70 10.13 -11.89 -12.97
CA ASP A 70 10.52 -13.13 -13.64
C ASP A 70 9.33 -14.05 -13.97
N THR A 71 8.10 -13.57 -13.85
CA THR A 71 6.84 -14.30 -14.07
C THR A 71 6.06 -13.71 -15.23
N ASP A 72 5.05 -14.45 -15.72
CA ASP A 72 4.10 -13.95 -16.72
C ASP A 72 2.97 -13.09 -16.11
N VAL A 73 2.97 -12.89 -14.79
CA VAL A 73 1.96 -12.07 -14.10
C VAL A 73 2.21 -10.60 -14.41
N PRO A 74 1.24 -9.88 -15.01
CA PRO A 74 1.43 -8.46 -15.33
C PRO A 74 1.54 -7.60 -14.07
N ILE A 75 2.51 -6.69 -14.07
CA ILE A 75 2.66 -5.66 -13.03
C ILE A 75 2.08 -4.36 -13.57
N LEU A 76 1.09 -3.82 -12.87
CA LEU A 76 0.36 -2.61 -13.22
C LEU A 76 0.62 -1.52 -12.17
N TYR A 77 1.15 -0.40 -12.65
CA TYR A 77 1.48 0.74 -11.79
C TYR A 77 0.29 1.70 -11.73
N ASP A 78 -0.14 2.05 -10.52
CA ASP A 78 -1.21 3.02 -10.33
C ASP A 78 -0.87 3.98 -9.17
N TRP A 79 -0.79 5.28 -9.50
CA TRP A 79 -0.46 6.32 -8.54
C TRP A 79 -1.46 6.41 -7.38
N ARG A 80 -2.70 5.93 -7.59
CA ARG A 80 -3.73 5.89 -6.54
C ARG A 80 -3.36 4.97 -5.38
N LEU A 81 -2.39 4.05 -5.58
CA LEU A 81 -1.85 3.20 -4.52
C LEU A 81 -0.71 3.86 -3.72
N ARG A 82 -0.29 5.09 -4.02
CA ARG A 82 0.74 5.79 -3.25
C ARG A 82 0.37 5.91 -1.78
N GLU A 83 1.40 6.06 -0.93
CA GLU A 83 1.25 6.44 0.47
C GLU A 83 0.56 7.81 0.59
N CYS A 84 0.03 8.13 1.77
CA CYS A 84 -0.43 9.48 2.07
C CYS A 84 0.69 10.49 1.80
N ASP A 85 0.35 11.56 1.08
CA ASP A 85 1.27 12.68 0.87
C ASP A 85 1.31 13.55 2.13
N PHE A 86 2.37 13.41 2.92
CA PHE A 86 2.56 14.23 4.11
C PHE A 86 3.03 15.66 3.78
N GLY A 87 3.09 16.03 2.48
CA GLY A 87 3.46 17.36 2.02
C GLY A 87 4.82 17.81 2.55
N ALA A 88 4.85 18.95 3.25
CA ALA A 88 6.07 19.47 3.86
C ALA A 88 6.70 18.53 4.91
N ARG A 89 5.97 17.52 5.37
CA ARG A 89 6.47 16.52 6.33
C ARG A 89 6.97 15.22 5.68
N ASN A 90 6.93 15.11 4.37
CA ASN A 90 7.57 14.00 3.67
C ASN A 90 9.07 13.97 4.02
N GLY A 91 9.57 12.83 4.49
CA GLY A 91 10.96 12.69 4.92
C GLY A 91 11.23 13.07 6.38
N SER A 92 10.22 13.46 7.14
CA SER A 92 10.35 13.72 8.58
C SER A 92 10.40 12.40 9.39
N PRO A 93 10.87 12.45 10.64
CA PRO A 93 10.78 11.29 11.53
C PRO A 93 9.33 10.77 11.65
N ALA A 94 9.15 9.46 11.49
CA ALA A 94 7.82 8.85 11.52
C ALA A 94 7.13 9.08 12.89
N ALA A 95 7.89 9.11 13.97
CA ALA A 95 7.37 9.41 15.31
C ALA A 95 6.75 10.81 15.38
N GLU A 96 7.35 11.82 14.74
CA GLU A 96 6.82 13.18 14.70
C GLU A 96 5.54 13.28 13.86
N VAL A 97 5.53 12.63 12.68
CA VAL A 97 4.33 12.57 11.83
C VAL A 97 3.19 11.84 12.53
N GLY A 98 3.51 10.86 13.36
CA GLY A 98 2.54 10.08 14.12
C GLY A 98 1.89 10.81 15.30
N LEU A 99 2.55 11.84 15.87
CA LEU A 99 2.07 12.52 17.09
C LEU A 99 0.70 13.19 16.90
N ASP A 100 0.51 13.86 15.79
CA ASP A 100 -0.69 14.64 15.49
C ASP A 100 -1.46 14.11 14.26
N ARG A 101 -1.24 12.83 13.91
CA ARG A 101 -1.87 12.21 12.73
C ARG A 101 -3.39 12.34 12.69
N LEU A 102 -4.03 12.36 13.85
CA LEU A 102 -5.49 12.51 13.95
C LEU A 102 -5.98 13.89 13.50
N ASP A 103 -5.16 14.91 13.63
CA ASP A 103 -5.51 16.26 13.16
C ASP A 103 -5.61 16.34 11.63
N TYR A 104 -5.05 15.35 10.94
CA TYR A 104 -5.01 15.26 9.49
C TYR A 104 -5.94 14.16 8.92
N CYS A 105 -6.91 13.69 9.67
CA CYS A 105 -7.92 12.77 9.13
C CYS A 105 -8.63 13.38 7.92
N ASP A 106 -9.17 14.59 8.06
CA ASP A 106 -9.92 15.30 7.01
C ASP A 106 -9.23 16.60 6.55
N ARG A 107 -8.36 17.17 7.37
CA ARG A 107 -7.54 18.32 7.03
C ARG A 107 -6.27 17.86 6.34
N PRO A 108 -5.93 18.37 5.13
CA PRO A 108 -4.68 18.03 4.47
C PRO A 108 -3.45 18.44 5.26
N TYR A 109 -2.39 17.64 5.19
CA TYR A 109 -1.05 18.10 5.55
C TYR A 109 -0.66 19.32 4.71
N PRO A 110 0.13 20.26 5.22
CA PRO A 110 0.58 21.42 4.45
C PRO A 110 1.28 21.02 3.15
N GLY A 111 0.68 21.34 2.00
CA GLY A 111 1.18 20.96 0.68
C GLY A 111 1.00 19.47 0.32
N GLY A 112 0.17 18.74 1.04
CA GLY A 112 -0.08 17.31 0.83
C GLY A 112 -1.56 16.93 0.85
N GLU A 113 -1.85 15.72 1.31
CA GLU A 113 -3.20 15.12 1.42
C GLU A 113 -3.64 15.03 2.87
N SER A 114 -4.96 14.86 3.08
CA SER A 114 -5.50 14.27 4.30
C SER A 114 -5.52 12.73 4.19
N HIS A 115 -5.66 12.05 5.33
CA HIS A 115 -5.84 10.59 5.32
C HIS A 115 -7.13 10.19 4.58
N SER A 116 -8.22 10.97 4.71
CA SER A 116 -9.45 10.76 3.94
C SER A 116 -9.22 10.84 2.43
N GLN A 117 -8.47 11.83 1.95
CA GLN A 117 -8.15 11.97 0.54
C GLN A 117 -7.33 10.78 0.01
N ALA A 118 -6.31 10.35 0.77
CA ALA A 118 -5.51 9.18 0.42
C ALA A 118 -6.38 7.90 0.34
N ILE A 119 -7.26 7.67 1.31
CA ILE A 119 -8.19 6.54 1.32
C ILE A 119 -9.16 6.62 0.13
N GLN A 120 -9.72 7.79 -0.18
CA GLN A 120 -10.67 7.97 -1.28
C GLN A 120 -10.05 7.68 -2.65
N ARG A 121 -8.80 8.06 -2.91
CA ARG A 121 -8.17 7.75 -4.21
C ARG A 121 -7.89 6.25 -4.37
N VAL A 122 -7.48 5.55 -3.29
CA VAL A 122 -7.35 4.08 -3.32
C VAL A 122 -8.72 3.42 -3.51
N ALA A 123 -9.76 3.92 -2.83
CA ALA A 123 -11.13 3.43 -3.01
C ALA A 123 -11.61 3.58 -4.47
N GLY A 124 -11.19 4.64 -5.16
CA GLY A 124 -11.42 4.81 -6.60
C GLY A 124 -10.79 3.70 -7.45
N LEU A 125 -9.57 3.27 -7.12
CA LEU A 125 -8.97 2.10 -7.78
C LEU A 125 -9.77 0.83 -7.48
N LEU A 126 -10.12 0.59 -6.20
CA LEU A 126 -10.89 -0.60 -5.82
C LEU A 126 -12.23 -0.67 -6.56
N ALA A 127 -12.89 0.46 -6.79
CA ALA A 127 -14.14 0.54 -7.55
C ALA A 127 -13.97 0.19 -9.05
N ASP A 128 -12.78 0.42 -9.62
CA ASP A 128 -12.48 0.09 -11.02
C ASP A 128 -12.14 -1.40 -11.24
N LEU A 129 -11.62 -2.09 -10.21
CA LEU A 129 -11.16 -3.48 -10.34
C LEU A 129 -12.22 -4.44 -10.90
N PRO A 130 -13.51 -4.39 -10.50
CA PRO A 130 -14.52 -5.31 -10.98
C PRO A 130 -14.73 -5.25 -12.50
N THR A 131 -14.44 -4.13 -13.14
CA THR A 131 -14.61 -3.96 -14.59
C THR A 131 -13.83 -4.98 -15.42
N ARG A 132 -12.66 -5.40 -14.93
CA ARG A 132 -11.76 -6.31 -15.67
C ARG A 132 -11.40 -7.58 -14.90
N TRP A 133 -11.44 -7.53 -13.56
CA TRP A 133 -10.86 -8.57 -12.71
C TRP A 133 -11.89 -9.35 -11.90
N ALA A 134 -13.18 -9.18 -12.22
CA ALA A 134 -14.26 -9.91 -11.55
C ALA A 134 -14.06 -11.44 -11.64
N GLY A 135 -14.13 -12.12 -10.51
CA GLY A 135 -13.93 -13.56 -10.38
C GLY A 135 -12.46 -13.99 -10.36
N LEU A 136 -11.52 -13.06 -10.39
CA LEU A 136 -10.09 -13.33 -10.35
C LEU A 136 -9.47 -12.95 -9.01
N ARG A 137 -8.26 -13.45 -8.77
CA ARG A 137 -7.41 -13.09 -7.63
C ARG A 137 -6.34 -12.11 -8.09
N VAL A 138 -6.28 -10.95 -7.46
CA VAL A 138 -5.28 -9.91 -7.73
C VAL A 138 -4.45 -9.62 -6.49
N MET A 139 -3.24 -9.14 -6.68
CA MET A 139 -2.38 -8.69 -5.59
C MET A 139 -2.20 -7.18 -5.63
N LEU A 140 -2.28 -6.54 -4.47
CA LEU A 140 -1.93 -5.14 -4.28
C LEU A 140 -0.64 -5.07 -3.45
N ILE A 141 0.37 -4.39 -3.98
CA ILE A 141 1.59 -4.04 -3.25
C ILE A 141 1.57 -2.53 -3.03
N GLY A 142 1.40 -2.12 -1.78
CA GLY A 142 1.17 -0.72 -1.46
C GLY A 142 1.76 -0.28 -0.13
N HIS A 143 1.02 0.55 0.56
CA HIS A 143 1.44 1.27 1.75
C HIS A 143 0.35 1.21 2.83
N LEU A 144 0.56 1.89 3.95
CA LEU A 144 -0.44 1.99 5.02
C LEU A 144 -1.74 2.63 4.52
N ALA A 145 -1.67 3.60 3.61
CA ALA A 145 -2.86 4.19 2.98
C ALA A 145 -3.70 3.15 2.22
N THR A 146 -3.04 2.20 1.55
CA THR A 146 -3.73 1.09 0.85
C THR A 146 -4.44 0.17 1.84
N TYR A 147 -3.77 -0.22 2.92
CA TYR A 147 -4.37 -1.00 4.01
C TYR A 147 -5.62 -0.31 4.57
N ARG A 148 -5.50 0.96 4.92
CA ARG A 148 -6.62 1.74 5.46
C ARG A 148 -7.80 1.82 4.51
N ALA A 149 -7.55 1.97 3.22
CA ALA A 149 -8.61 2.00 2.22
C ALA A 149 -9.33 0.64 2.07
N LEU A 150 -8.59 -0.47 2.12
CA LEU A 150 -9.17 -1.82 2.11
C LEU A 150 -10.06 -2.04 3.34
N GLU A 151 -9.58 -1.69 4.53
CA GLU A 151 -10.36 -1.78 5.77
C GLU A 151 -11.59 -0.85 5.75
N HIS A 152 -11.45 0.34 5.18
CA HIS A 152 -12.57 1.28 5.06
C HIS A 152 -13.65 0.76 4.11
N VAL A 153 -13.25 0.35 2.90
CA VAL A 153 -14.19 -0.04 1.83
C VAL A 153 -14.84 -1.40 2.10
N ILE A 154 -14.08 -2.36 2.62
CA ILE A 154 -14.53 -3.75 2.75
C ILE A 154 -15.08 -4.03 4.14
N ASN A 155 -14.43 -3.53 5.17
CA ASN A 155 -14.79 -3.79 6.57
C ASN A 155 -15.58 -2.65 7.24
N GLY A 156 -15.75 -1.50 6.56
CA GLY A 156 -16.60 -0.40 7.01
C GLY A 156 -16.00 0.44 8.15
N LEU A 157 -14.68 0.30 8.43
CA LEU A 157 -14.04 1.10 9.46
C LEU A 157 -13.95 2.57 9.06
N THR A 158 -14.16 3.47 10.00
CA THR A 158 -14.05 4.91 9.75
C THR A 158 -12.58 5.35 9.59
N VAL A 159 -12.36 6.44 8.89
CA VAL A 159 -11.00 7.02 8.75
C VAL A 159 -10.39 7.31 10.11
N HIS A 160 -11.18 7.85 11.04
CA HIS A 160 -10.69 8.18 12.39
C HIS A 160 -10.24 6.91 13.15
N GLU A 161 -11.03 5.83 13.13
CA GLU A 161 -10.63 4.55 13.75
C GLU A 161 -9.34 4.01 13.16
N LEU A 162 -9.22 4.05 11.83
CA LEU A 162 -8.05 3.55 11.11
C LEU A 162 -6.78 4.37 11.36
N VAL A 163 -6.92 5.70 11.50
CA VAL A 163 -5.78 6.57 11.78
C VAL A 163 -5.39 6.53 13.26
N ALA A 164 -6.36 6.32 14.16
CA ALA A 164 -6.11 6.18 15.60
C ALA A 164 -5.39 4.87 15.93
N ALA A 165 -5.72 3.79 15.24
CA ALA A 165 -5.13 2.48 15.49
C ALA A 165 -3.64 2.43 15.13
N ASP A 166 -2.87 1.68 15.90
CA ASP A 166 -1.52 1.34 15.53
C ASP A 166 -1.52 0.26 14.45
N PHE A 167 -0.58 0.37 13.51
CA PHE A 167 -0.46 -0.59 12.43
C PHE A 167 0.45 -1.75 12.85
N GLU A 168 -0.10 -2.96 12.81
CA GLU A 168 0.65 -4.20 13.02
C GLU A 168 1.00 -4.82 11.67
N TRP A 169 2.28 -4.81 11.32
CA TRP A 169 2.75 -5.44 10.10
C TRP A 169 2.61 -6.97 10.16
N ARG A 170 2.23 -7.56 9.01
CA ARG A 170 2.08 -9.01 8.85
C ARG A 170 2.92 -9.50 7.67
N ALA A 171 3.76 -10.49 7.92
CA ALA A 171 4.62 -11.08 6.90
C ALA A 171 3.84 -11.73 5.74
N GLU A 172 2.68 -12.33 6.05
CA GLU A 172 1.80 -12.97 5.09
C GLU A 172 0.82 -12.01 4.42
N GLY A 173 0.80 -10.73 4.85
CA GLY A 173 -0.14 -9.74 4.38
C GLY A 173 -1.59 -10.02 4.81
N TRP A 174 -2.53 -9.58 3.98
CA TRP A 174 -3.97 -9.67 4.24
C TRP A 174 -4.70 -10.18 3.01
N GLU A 175 -5.81 -10.85 3.23
CA GLU A 175 -6.70 -11.32 2.18
C GLU A 175 -8.08 -10.67 2.35
N TYR A 176 -8.63 -10.20 1.24
CA TYR A 176 -9.92 -9.55 1.19
C TYR A 176 -10.78 -10.12 0.05
N ARG A 177 -12.08 -9.92 0.16
CA ARG A 177 -13.04 -10.19 -0.90
C ARG A 177 -13.84 -8.93 -1.19
N LEU A 178 -13.75 -8.42 -2.41
CA LEU A 178 -14.44 -7.24 -2.89
C LEU A 178 -15.56 -7.63 -3.84
N GLY A 179 -16.79 -7.16 -3.63
CA GLY A 179 -17.94 -7.41 -4.50
C GLY A 179 -19.20 -7.67 -3.81
#